data_9b3a71fcf1961017ace844de7e1274f1
#
_entry.id   9b3a71fcf1961017ace844de7e1274f1
#
_cell.length_a   1.000
_cell.length_b   1.000
_cell.length_c   1.000
_cell.angle_alpha   90.00
_cell.angle_beta   90.00
_cell.angle_gamma   90.00
#
_symmetry.space_group_name_H-M   'P 1'
#
loop_
_entity.id
_entity.type
_entity.pdbx_description
1 polymer ?
#
loop_
_entity_poly.entity_id
_entity_poly.type
_entity_poly.pdbx_seq_one_letter_code
_entity_poly.pdbx_strand_id
1 'polypeptide(L)'
;EQIKIASGEKISGKDYFPEMHAIQCRINAEDPHKNFIPSPGKITNYHSPGGHGIRIDTHVYANYIIPPHYDSMISKLITVAQTREEAIQKMKRALDEYIIEGIKTTIPFHQQLLENQKFLKGDFTTKFMDDFEIKS
;
A
#
# COMPACT_ATOMS: atom_id res chain seq x y z
N GLU A 1 -17.66 12.96 12.15
CA GLU A 1 -16.86 13.85 13.01
C GLU A 1 -16.25 15.02 12.23
N GLN A 2 -15.50 14.82 11.13
CA GLN A 2 -14.82 15.91 10.39
C GLN A 2 -15.77 17.06 10.00
N ILE A 3 -16.97 16.74 9.49
CA ILE A 3 -17.98 17.74 9.12
C ILE A 3 -18.48 18.52 10.35
N LYS A 4 -18.69 17.84 11.46
CA LYS A 4 -19.10 18.47 12.73
C LYS A 4 -18.04 19.42 13.25
N ILE A 5 -16.76 19.00 13.23
CA ILE A 5 -15.63 19.85 13.62
C ILE A 5 -15.54 21.07 12.71
N ALA A 6 -15.70 20.89 11.40
CA ALA A 6 -15.68 22.01 10.44
C ALA A 6 -16.84 23.01 10.67
N SER A 7 -17.98 22.57 11.24
CA SER A 7 -19.10 23.44 11.65
C SER A 7 -18.91 24.12 13.00
N GLY A 8 -17.79 23.91 13.68
CA GLY A 8 -17.46 24.53 14.97
C GLY A 8 -17.87 23.70 16.20
N GLU A 9 -18.33 22.46 15.99
CA GLU A 9 -18.66 21.57 17.10
C GLU A 9 -17.37 21.08 17.78
N LYS A 10 -17.41 20.91 19.11
CA LYS A 10 -16.31 20.32 19.87
C LYS A 10 -16.27 18.81 19.63
N ILE A 11 -15.05 18.26 19.57
CA ILE A 11 -14.86 16.80 19.57
C ILE A 11 -15.45 16.24 20.88
N SER A 12 -16.39 15.32 20.70
CA SER A 12 -16.93 14.54 21.82
C SER A 12 -16.27 13.16 21.78
N GLY A 13 -15.64 12.76 22.85
CA GLY A 13 -14.99 11.45 22.88
C GLY A 13 -14.22 11.21 24.16
N LYS A 14 -13.64 10.03 24.21
CA LYS A 14 -12.71 9.57 25.25
C LYS A 14 -11.35 9.37 24.63
N ASP A 15 -10.33 9.20 25.43
CA ASP A 15 -9.02 8.78 24.94
C ASP A 15 -9.12 7.39 24.29
N TYR A 16 -8.59 7.27 23.09
CA TYR A 16 -8.53 6.03 22.34
C TYR A 16 -7.09 5.52 22.32
N PHE A 17 -6.92 4.26 22.67
CA PHE A 17 -5.63 3.57 22.60
C PHE A 17 -5.65 2.61 21.41
N PRO A 18 -4.54 2.53 20.64
CA PRO A 18 -4.41 1.54 19.57
C PRO A 18 -4.52 0.12 20.14
N GLU A 19 -5.40 -0.70 19.56
CA GLU A 19 -5.60 -2.09 19.97
C GLU A 19 -5.01 -3.09 18.98
N MET A 20 -4.68 -2.62 17.77
CA MET A 20 -4.23 -3.46 16.67
C MET A 20 -3.11 -2.78 15.88
N HIS A 21 -2.41 -3.57 15.06
CA HIS A 21 -1.43 -3.08 14.11
C HIS A 21 -2.02 -3.04 12.70
N ALA A 22 -1.77 -1.95 11.98
CA ALA A 22 -2.18 -1.78 10.59
C ALA A 22 -0.97 -1.40 9.72
N ILE A 23 -0.91 -1.97 8.51
CA ILE A 23 0.08 -1.63 7.49
C ILE A 23 -0.68 -1.23 6.24
N GLN A 24 -0.27 -0.14 5.61
CA GLN A 24 -0.78 0.29 4.31
C GLN A 24 0.35 0.34 3.29
N CYS A 25 0.14 -0.33 2.15
CA CYS A 25 0.95 -0.17 0.95
C CYS A 25 0.17 0.63 -0.09
N ARG A 26 0.78 1.73 -0.57
CA ARG A 26 0.25 2.49 -1.71
C ARG A 26 0.74 1.83 -3.00
N ILE A 27 -0.18 1.23 -3.73
CA ILE A 27 0.13 0.60 -5.00
C ILE A 27 0.02 1.67 -6.09
N ASN A 28 1.14 1.99 -6.69
CA ASN A 28 1.28 2.99 -7.74
C ASN A 28 1.57 2.32 -9.09
N ALA A 29 1.07 2.90 -10.16
CA ALA A 29 1.43 2.56 -11.54
C ALA A 29 2.80 3.17 -11.88
N GLU A 30 3.87 2.60 -11.33
CA GLU A 30 5.26 3.05 -11.43
C GLU A 30 6.21 1.87 -11.59
N ASP A 31 7.32 2.08 -12.30
CA ASP A 31 8.39 1.09 -12.44
C ASP A 31 9.46 1.30 -11.36
N PRO A 32 9.49 0.45 -10.31
CA PRO A 32 10.44 0.60 -9.22
C PRO A 32 11.90 0.34 -9.65
N HIS A 33 12.13 -0.42 -10.74
CA HIS A 33 13.47 -0.67 -11.28
C HIS A 33 13.99 0.47 -12.16
N LYS A 34 13.13 1.47 -12.46
CA LYS A 34 13.48 2.67 -13.23
C LYS A 34 13.21 3.95 -12.45
N ASN A 35 13.66 3.96 -11.18
CA ASN A 35 13.50 5.12 -10.31
C ASN A 35 12.05 5.62 -10.19
N PHE A 36 11.10 4.67 -10.10
CA PHE A 36 9.66 4.93 -9.94
C PHE A 36 9.05 5.84 -11.01
N ILE A 37 9.55 5.77 -12.25
CA ILE A 37 8.90 6.50 -13.34
C ILE A 37 7.46 6.02 -13.53
N PRO A 38 6.51 6.90 -13.86
CA PRO A 38 5.12 6.52 -14.14
C PRO A 38 5.03 5.45 -15.24
N SER A 39 4.13 4.50 -15.06
CA SER A 39 3.84 3.41 -16.01
C SER A 39 2.36 3.47 -16.42
N PRO A 40 1.95 4.47 -17.22
CA PRO A 40 0.60 4.52 -17.76
C PRO A 40 0.36 3.36 -18.73
N GLY A 41 -0.89 2.99 -18.93
CA GLY A 41 -1.24 1.91 -19.86
C GLY A 41 -2.52 1.18 -19.49
N LYS A 42 -2.81 0.13 -20.24
CA LYS A 42 -4.01 -0.68 -20.02
C LYS A 42 -3.70 -1.85 -19.10
N ILE A 43 -4.50 -2.00 -18.04
CA ILE A 43 -4.49 -3.18 -17.18
C ILE A 43 -5.10 -4.34 -17.96
N THR A 44 -4.33 -5.38 -18.22
CA THR A 44 -4.77 -6.56 -18.99
C THR A 44 -5.37 -7.65 -18.08
N ASN A 45 -4.84 -7.79 -16.87
CA ASN A 45 -5.34 -8.72 -15.86
C ASN A 45 -5.35 -8.04 -14.49
N TYR A 46 -6.39 -8.30 -13.70
CA TYR A 46 -6.57 -7.73 -12.38
C TYR A 46 -7.20 -8.75 -11.44
N HIS A 47 -6.49 -9.07 -10.37
CA HIS A 47 -7.00 -9.88 -9.27
C HIS A 47 -6.62 -9.25 -7.93
N SER A 48 -7.62 -8.87 -7.13
CA SER A 48 -7.41 -8.27 -5.82
C SER A 48 -7.36 -9.32 -4.72
N PRO A 49 -6.42 -9.23 -3.77
CA PRO A 49 -6.41 -10.11 -2.60
C PRO A 49 -7.63 -9.88 -1.72
N GLY A 50 -7.95 -10.86 -0.90
CA GLY A 50 -9.08 -10.78 0.02
C GLY A 50 -8.84 -11.50 1.34
N GLY A 51 -9.88 -11.52 2.18
CA GLY A 51 -9.88 -12.24 3.45
C GLY A 51 -9.90 -11.34 4.68
N HIS A 52 -9.94 -11.98 5.85
CA HIS A 52 -10.07 -11.27 7.12
C HIS A 52 -8.88 -10.35 7.41
N GLY A 53 -9.19 -9.07 7.72
CA GLY A 53 -8.18 -8.05 8.02
C GLY A 53 -7.42 -7.54 6.78
N ILE A 54 -7.95 -7.75 5.56
CA ILE A 54 -7.49 -7.13 4.32
C ILE A 54 -8.56 -6.16 3.83
N ARG A 55 -8.13 -4.94 3.51
CA ARG A 55 -8.95 -3.90 2.89
C ARG A 55 -8.22 -3.35 1.67
N ILE A 56 -8.96 -3.15 0.60
CA ILE A 56 -8.45 -2.53 -0.62
C ILE A 56 -9.35 -1.36 -0.99
N ASP A 57 -8.76 -0.19 -1.11
CA ASP A 57 -9.39 0.99 -1.65
C ASP A 57 -8.80 1.23 -3.05
N THR A 58 -9.57 0.98 -4.10
CA THR A 58 -9.11 1.07 -5.48
C THR A 58 -10.19 1.63 -6.40
N HIS A 59 -9.78 2.22 -7.53
CA HIS A 59 -10.67 2.65 -8.60
C HIS A 59 -10.40 1.88 -9.91
N VAL A 60 -9.38 1.00 -9.93
CA VAL A 60 -9.00 0.27 -11.14
C VAL A 60 -9.61 -1.13 -11.18
N TYR A 61 -9.71 -1.66 -12.38
CA TYR A 61 -10.26 -2.98 -12.71
C TYR A 61 -9.65 -3.51 -14.02
N ALA A 62 -9.92 -4.75 -14.38
CA ALA A 62 -9.46 -5.31 -15.66
C ALA A 62 -9.94 -4.47 -16.83
N ASN A 63 -9.04 -4.19 -17.77
CA ASN A 63 -9.21 -3.29 -18.92
C ASN A 63 -9.26 -1.78 -18.59
N TYR A 64 -9.08 -1.35 -17.34
CA TYR A 64 -8.92 0.08 -17.03
C TYR A 64 -7.66 0.63 -17.69
N ILE A 65 -7.73 1.88 -18.17
CA ILE A 65 -6.60 2.58 -18.79
C ILE A 65 -6.10 3.65 -17.79
N ILE A 66 -4.85 3.48 -17.34
CA ILE A 66 -4.18 4.45 -16.47
C ILE A 66 -3.77 5.65 -17.31
N PRO A 67 -4.32 6.86 -17.05
CA PRO A 67 -3.96 8.05 -17.79
C PRO A 67 -2.57 8.58 -17.36
N PRO A 68 -1.79 9.18 -18.30
CA PRO A 68 -0.44 9.66 -18.00
C PRO A 68 -0.39 10.99 -17.23
N HIS A 69 -1.52 11.65 -17.02
CA HIS A 69 -1.57 13.04 -16.51
C HIS A 69 -2.02 13.18 -15.06
N TYR A 70 -2.35 12.10 -14.39
CA TYR A 70 -2.82 12.08 -13.00
C TYR A 70 -1.83 11.35 -12.09
N ASP A 71 -2.09 11.42 -10.78
CA ASP A 71 -1.36 10.66 -9.77
C ASP A 71 -1.31 9.17 -10.14
N SER A 72 -0.15 8.55 -9.96
CA SER A 72 0.12 7.16 -10.27
C SER A 72 -0.54 6.18 -9.27
N MET A 73 -1.04 6.65 -8.14
CA MET A 73 -1.65 5.80 -7.11
C MET A 73 -2.96 5.18 -7.59
N ILE A 74 -2.99 3.87 -7.73
CA ILE A 74 -4.13 3.10 -8.24
C ILE A 74 -4.86 2.33 -7.15
N SER A 75 -4.20 2.07 -6.03
CA SER A 75 -4.79 1.31 -4.92
C SER A 75 -4.09 1.60 -3.60
N LYS A 76 -4.84 1.44 -2.50
CA LYS A 76 -4.31 1.31 -1.14
C LYS A 76 -4.63 -0.08 -0.64
N LEU A 77 -3.61 -0.89 -0.42
CA LEU A 77 -3.73 -2.19 0.21
C LEU A 77 -3.46 -2.04 1.70
N ILE A 78 -4.41 -2.41 2.54
CA ILE A 78 -4.33 -2.25 3.99
C ILE A 78 -4.53 -3.60 4.65
N THR A 79 -3.66 -3.93 5.59
CA THR A 79 -3.80 -5.12 6.44
C THR A 79 -3.88 -4.73 7.91
N VAL A 80 -4.68 -5.47 8.67
CA VAL A 80 -4.85 -5.28 10.11
C VAL A 80 -4.72 -6.61 10.82
N ALA A 81 -4.00 -6.63 11.95
CA ALA A 81 -3.80 -7.82 12.79
C ALA A 81 -3.55 -7.42 14.26
N GLN A 82 -3.51 -8.41 15.16
CA GLN A 82 -3.26 -8.17 16.57
C GLN A 82 -1.82 -7.71 16.84
N THR A 83 -0.86 -8.27 16.11
CA THR A 83 0.56 -7.92 16.25
C THR A 83 1.11 -7.34 14.94
N ARG A 84 2.26 -6.66 15.06
CA ARG A 84 2.97 -6.11 13.90
C ARG A 84 3.45 -7.21 12.95
N GLU A 85 3.97 -8.30 13.52
CA GLU A 85 4.45 -9.47 12.80
C GLU A 85 3.33 -10.11 11.96
N GLU A 86 2.16 -10.31 12.56
CA GLU A 86 0.99 -10.84 11.85
C GLU A 86 0.51 -9.90 10.74
N ALA A 87 0.53 -8.58 10.98
CA ALA A 87 0.17 -7.59 9.96
C ALA A 87 1.15 -7.64 8.78
N ILE A 88 2.46 -7.81 9.03
CA ILE A 88 3.49 -7.98 7.99
C ILE A 88 3.26 -9.27 7.20
N GLN A 89 3.05 -10.41 7.85
CA GLN A 89 2.81 -11.68 7.17
C GLN A 89 1.54 -11.63 6.31
N LYS A 90 0.49 -11.00 6.83
CA LYS A 90 -0.75 -10.79 6.09
C LYS A 90 -0.55 -9.89 4.88
N MET A 91 0.29 -8.84 5.00
CA MET A 91 0.61 -7.96 3.88
C MET A 91 1.44 -8.68 2.80
N LYS A 92 2.42 -9.49 3.18
CA LYS A 92 3.20 -10.30 2.25
C LYS A 92 2.27 -11.19 1.41
N ARG A 93 1.41 -11.99 2.08
CA ARG A 93 0.44 -12.83 1.39
C ARG A 93 -0.47 -12.03 0.46
N ALA A 94 -0.98 -10.88 0.93
CA ALA A 94 -1.86 -10.05 0.13
C ALA A 94 -1.15 -9.46 -1.10
N LEU A 95 0.13 -9.08 -1.00
CA LEU A 95 0.92 -8.61 -2.15
C LEU A 95 1.21 -9.73 -3.15
N ASP A 96 1.40 -10.98 -2.68
CA ASP A 96 1.62 -12.14 -3.55
C ASP A 96 0.35 -12.52 -4.33
N GLU A 97 -0.82 -12.32 -3.74
CA GLU A 97 -2.12 -12.54 -4.37
C GLU A 97 -2.55 -11.39 -5.29
N TYR A 98 -1.94 -10.19 -5.15
CA TYR A 98 -2.37 -9.01 -5.89
C TYR A 98 -1.79 -8.98 -7.30
N ILE A 99 -2.58 -9.35 -8.29
CA ILE A 99 -2.17 -9.40 -9.69
C ILE A 99 -2.67 -8.16 -10.44
N ILE A 100 -1.74 -7.40 -11.00
CA ILE A 100 -2.01 -6.27 -11.90
C ILE A 100 -1.03 -6.39 -13.05
N GLU A 101 -1.51 -6.76 -14.23
CA GLU A 101 -0.70 -6.94 -15.43
C GLU A 101 -1.02 -5.88 -16.50
N GLY A 102 -0.10 -5.71 -17.45
CA GLY A 102 -0.19 -4.72 -18.52
C GLY A 102 0.51 -3.40 -18.21
N ILE A 103 0.80 -3.15 -16.94
CA ILE A 103 1.56 -1.99 -16.45
C ILE A 103 2.60 -2.44 -15.43
N LYS A 104 3.56 -1.57 -15.09
CA LYS A 104 4.44 -1.76 -13.93
C LYS A 104 3.80 -1.15 -12.69
N THR A 105 4.03 -1.79 -11.54
CA THR A 105 3.50 -1.32 -10.25
C THR A 105 4.57 -1.39 -9.16
N THR A 106 4.31 -0.71 -8.04
CA THR A 106 5.18 -0.75 -6.85
C THR A 106 5.05 -2.03 -6.02
N ILE A 107 4.25 -3.03 -6.45
CA ILE A 107 4.10 -4.31 -5.72
C ILE A 107 5.46 -4.99 -5.44
N PRO A 108 6.36 -5.17 -6.45
CA PRO A 108 7.66 -5.81 -6.20
C PRO A 108 8.55 -5.05 -5.20
N PHE A 109 8.47 -3.72 -5.20
CA PHE A 109 9.16 -2.90 -4.21
C PHE A 109 8.64 -3.19 -2.79
N HIS A 110 7.33 -3.23 -2.60
CA HIS A 110 6.74 -3.51 -1.28
C HIS A 110 7.07 -4.93 -0.79
N GLN A 111 7.09 -5.93 -1.68
CA GLN A 111 7.50 -7.29 -1.34
C GLN A 111 8.94 -7.32 -0.80
N GLN A 112 9.88 -6.68 -1.49
CA GLN A 112 11.28 -6.60 -1.05
C GLN A 112 11.44 -5.79 0.25
N LEU A 113 10.69 -4.69 0.39
CA LEU A 113 10.68 -3.88 1.61
C LEU A 113 10.30 -4.70 2.84
N LEU A 114 9.27 -5.54 2.72
CA LEU A 114 8.77 -6.38 3.80
C LEU A 114 9.72 -7.56 4.16
N GLU A 115 10.74 -7.83 3.34
CA GLU A 115 11.83 -8.78 3.63
C GLU A 115 13.05 -8.10 4.29
N ASN A 116 13.11 -6.76 4.27
CA ASN A 116 14.26 -6.03 4.78
C ASN A 116 14.34 -6.10 6.31
N GLN A 117 15.52 -6.49 6.84
CA GLN A 117 15.72 -6.71 8.27
C GLN A 117 15.58 -5.43 9.13
N LYS A 118 16.00 -4.28 8.60
CA LYS A 118 15.82 -2.99 9.29
C LYS A 118 14.34 -2.65 9.39
N PHE A 119 13.59 -2.86 8.29
CA PHE A 119 12.14 -2.66 8.29
C PHE A 119 11.43 -3.60 9.27
N LEU A 120 11.77 -4.89 9.25
CA LEU A 120 11.19 -5.90 10.15
C LEU A 120 11.42 -5.59 11.63
N LYS A 121 12.60 -5.07 11.97
CA LYS A 121 12.94 -4.66 13.34
C LYS A 121 12.35 -3.30 13.76
N GLY A 122 11.76 -2.55 12.82
CA GLY A 122 11.30 -1.19 13.08
C GLY A 122 12.43 -0.16 13.18
N ASP A 123 13.65 -0.52 12.77
CA ASP A 123 14.85 0.31 12.81
C ASP A 123 14.99 1.09 11.49
N PHE A 124 14.16 2.11 11.32
CA PHE A 124 14.19 2.97 10.13
C PHE A 124 13.77 4.40 10.45
N THR A 125 14.26 5.31 9.64
CA THR A 125 13.91 6.74 9.66
C THR A 125 13.38 7.17 8.29
N THR A 126 13.05 8.45 8.13
CA THR A 126 12.66 9.05 6.84
C THR A 126 13.73 8.93 5.75
N LYS A 127 15.00 8.65 6.15
CA LYS A 127 16.12 8.41 5.22
C LYS A 127 16.30 6.96 4.80
N PHE A 128 15.40 6.06 5.23
CA PHE A 128 15.50 4.64 4.91
C PHE A 128 15.63 4.37 3.41
N MET A 129 14.91 5.14 2.60
CA MET A 129 14.91 4.97 1.14
C MET A 129 16.21 5.40 0.46
N ASP A 130 17.04 6.23 1.12
CA ASP A 130 18.33 6.66 0.56
C ASP A 130 19.33 5.48 0.47
N ASP A 131 19.15 4.48 1.36
CA ASP A 131 20.00 3.29 1.48
C ASP A 131 19.33 2.00 0.94
N PHE A 132 18.07 2.08 0.53
CA PHE A 132 17.31 0.89 0.10
C PHE A 132 17.45 0.66 -1.40
N GLU A 133 18.14 -0.41 -1.79
CA GLU A 133 18.29 -0.82 -3.18
C GLU A 133 17.28 -1.92 -3.55
N ILE A 134 16.55 -1.70 -4.64
CA ILE A 134 15.64 -2.69 -5.21
C ILE A 134 16.43 -3.67 -6.06
N LYS A 135 16.37 -4.94 -5.70
CA LYS A 135 17.02 -6.03 -6.46
C LYS A 135 16.21 -6.33 -7.72
N SER A 136 16.91 -6.54 -8.82
CA SER A 136 16.35 -6.97 -10.11
C SER A 136 15.90 -8.42 -10.09
#